data_5db7f4ac6f3e2562cbefc82aa7c3c38e
#
_entry.id   5db7f4ac6f3e2562cbefc82aa7c3c38e
#
_cell.length_a   1.000
_cell.length_b   1.000
_cell.length_c   1.000
_cell.angle_alpha   90.00
_cell.angle_beta   90.00
_cell.angle_gamma   90.00
#
_symmetry.space_group_name_H-M   'P 1'
#
loop_
_entity.id
_entity.type
_entity.pdbx_description
1 polymer ?
#
loop_
_entity_poly.entity_id
_entity_poly.type
_entity_poly.pdbx_seq_one_letter_code
_entity_poly.pdbx_strand_id
1 'polypeptide(L)'
;MTDWDRIRALWPDHLGLARGKYLPARLAHRGTSHCVAVFGLGYDRSMVPAPGAYLLDGLPDTHVSFDTADIRQGWDDDATGVVIGDLSMHGEALPESPRDALRRAVADWEALGYTPKVGIELEAYVFTGGLDSPRPYETPRAMVYGTGVGSDPSGVITKLVRRAEVSGIAMESVNAEYDEGQFELTLEYGDAMWAADNAFLFRLLARETVLTATDAAGQPLGLDLTFLGKPFPGISGTGVHVNFSLADAHGDNAMSDSDGAHGMSDLARGCMAGLVHHHRGMTALAAPTVNAYRRLRPGELNGYWANWGVEHRCAGNRVPR
;
A
#
# COMPACT_ATOMS: atom_id res chain seq x y z
N MET A 1 21.50 -5.35 -19.65
CA MET A 1 20.04 -5.22 -19.80
C MET A 1 19.47 -6.60 -19.53
N THR A 2 18.59 -6.72 -18.56
CA THR A 2 17.89 -7.98 -18.29
C THR A 2 17.00 -8.26 -19.49
N ASP A 3 17.13 -9.42 -20.13
CA ASP A 3 16.32 -9.80 -21.31
C ASP A 3 14.95 -10.27 -20.82
N TRP A 4 14.02 -9.31 -20.62
CA TRP A 4 12.63 -9.63 -20.35
C TRP A 4 11.95 -10.15 -21.61
N ASP A 5 11.11 -11.17 -21.50
CA ASP A 5 10.20 -11.60 -22.57
C ASP A 5 8.97 -10.70 -22.61
N ARG A 6 8.48 -10.30 -21.43
CA ARG A 6 7.31 -9.45 -21.28
C ARG A 6 7.43 -8.49 -20.10
N ILE A 7 6.67 -7.42 -20.16
CA ILE A 7 6.55 -6.42 -19.10
C ILE A 7 5.11 -6.39 -18.60
N ARG A 8 4.95 -6.54 -17.29
CA ARG A 8 3.70 -6.32 -16.57
C ARG A 8 3.61 -4.85 -16.19
N ALA A 9 2.95 -4.04 -17.05
CA ALA A 9 2.71 -2.63 -16.80
C ALA A 9 1.49 -2.49 -15.89
N LEU A 10 1.65 -1.90 -14.72
CA LEU A 10 0.65 -1.76 -13.67
C LEU A 10 0.32 -0.29 -13.42
N TRP A 11 -0.88 -0.01 -12.92
CA TRP A 11 -1.27 1.30 -12.40
C TRP A 11 -2.37 1.12 -11.34
N PRO A 12 -2.44 1.99 -10.31
CA PRO A 12 -3.54 2.00 -9.37
C PRO A 12 -4.77 2.70 -9.97
N ASP A 13 -5.95 2.16 -9.73
CA ASP A 13 -7.20 2.90 -9.94
C ASP A 13 -7.61 3.68 -8.68
N HIS A 14 -8.74 4.39 -8.74
CA HIS A 14 -9.27 5.19 -7.63
C HIS A 14 -9.68 4.36 -6.38
N LEU A 15 -9.83 3.06 -6.51
CA LEU A 15 -10.09 2.13 -5.41
C LEU A 15 -8.80 1.53 -4.82
N GLY A 16 -7.62 1.93 -5.35
CA GLY A 16 -6.33 1.34 -4.99
C GLY A 16 -6.15 -0.09 -5.50
N LEU A 17 -6.94 -0.52 -6.49
CA LEU A 17 -6.79 -1.81 -7.14
C LEU A 17 -5.73 -1.74 -8.23
N ALA A 18 -4.93 -2.79 -8.32
CA ALA A 18 -3.95 -2.93 -9.39
C ALA A 18 -4.66 -3.25 -10.72
N ARG A 19 -4.51 -2.34 -11.67
CA ARG A 19 -4.86 -2.56 -13.07
C ARG A 19 -3.58 -2.78 -13.85
N GLY A 20 -3.65 -3.48 -14.99
CA GLY A 20 -2.45 -3.70 -15.75
C GLY A 20 -2.65 -4.43 -17.06
N LYS A 21 -1.56 -4.45 -17.84
CA LYS A 21 -1.43 -5.24 -19.06
C LYS A 21 -0.06 -5.89 -19.15
N TYR A 22 0.00 -7.08 -19.71
CA TYR A 22 1.25 -7.67 -20.17
C TYR A 22 1.58 -7.18 -21.59
N LEU A 23 2.77 -6.67 -21.75
CA LEU A 23 3.30 -6.18 -23.01
C LEU A 23 4.50 -7.03 -23.43
N PRO A 24 4.66 -7.41 -24.71
CA PRO A 24 5.93 -7.92 -25.19
C PRO A 24 7.05 -6.91 -24.86
N ALA A 25 8.18 -7.35 -24.32
CA ALA A 25 9.24 -6.44 -23.88
C ALA A 25 9.73 -5.48 -24.99
N ARG A 26 9.79 -5.97 -26.24
CA ARG A 26 10.16 -5.15 -27.41
C ARG A 26 9.22 -3.95 -27.68
N LEU A 27 8.02 -3.96 -27.10
CA LEU A 27 7.01 -2.89 -27.25
C LEU A 27 6.86 -2.02 -26.00
N ALA A 28 7.59 -2.31 -24.92
CA ALA A 28 7.47 -1.61 -23.63
C ALA A 28 7.62 -0.09 -23.78
N HIS A 29 8.53 0.36 -24.63
CA HIS A 29 8.80 1.79 -24.90
C HIS A 29 7.59 2.58 -25.42
N ARG A 30 6.53 1.89 -25.89
CA ARG A 30 5.30 2.53 -26.39
C ARG A 30 4.28 2.81 -25.30
N GLY A 31 4.48 2.25 -24.09
CA GLY A 31 3.43 2.22 -23.10
C GLY A 31 2.24 1.39 -23.56
N THR A 32 1.06 1.70 -23.04
CA THR A 32 -0.20 1.05 -23.41
C THR A 32 -1.38 1.98 -23.20
N SER A 33 -2.56 1.62 -23.69
CA SER A 33 -3.79 2.37 -23.45
C SER A 33 -4.89 1.47 -22.90
N HIS A 34 -5.81 2.05 -22.16
CA HIS A 34 -7.01 1.38 -21.68
C HIS A 34 -8.19 2.36 -21.61
N CYS A 35 -9.40 1.83 -21.63
CA CYS A 35 -10.60 2.64 -21.48
C CYS A 35 -10.64 3.28 -20.08
N VAL A 36 -10.99 4.55 -20.00
CA VAL A 36 -11.18 5.31 -18.75
C VAL A 36 -12.26 4.72 -17.85
N ALA A 37 -13.12 3.86 -18.39
CA ALA A 37 -14.21 3.21 -17.66
C ALA A 37 -13.79 2.55 -16.33
N VAL A 38 -12.51 2.18 -16.17
CA VAL A 38 -12.01 1.60 -14.90
C VAL A 38 -12.24 2.55 -13.71
N PHE A 39 -12.27 3.85 -13.92
CA PHE A 39 -12.54 4.85 -12.89
C PHE A 39 -14.04 4.99 -12.54
N GLY A 40 -14.92 4.32 -13.27
CA GLY A 40 -16.35 4.20 -12.96
C GLY A 40 -16.76 2.85 -12.38
N LEU A 41 -15.82 1.92 -12.16
CA LEU A 41 -16.13 0.58 -11.66
C LEU A 41 -16.08 0.51 -10.13
N GLY A 42 -17.11 -0.07 -9.53
CA GLY A 42 -17.10 -0.49 -8.13
C GLY A 42 -16.34 -1.81 -7.90
N TYR A 43 -16.17 -2.21 -6.63
CA TYR A 43 -15.54 -3.48 -6.26
C TYR A 43 -16.28 -4.72 -6.80
N ASP A 44 -17.59 -4.62 -7.02
CA ASP A 44 -18.46 -5.66 -7.59
C ASP A 44 -18.48 -5.65 -9.13
N ARG A 45 -17.63 -4.85 -9.76
CA ARG A 45 -17.53 -4.62 -11.20
C ARG A 45 -18.74 -3.90 -11.81
N SER A 46 -19.67 -3.38 -11.00
CA SER A 46 -20.74 -2.55 -11.51
C SER A 46 -20.19 -1.20 -11.99
N MET A 47 -20.78 -0.66 -13.05
CA MET A 47 -20.50 0.70 -13.50
C MET A 47 -21.30 1.67 -12.64
N VAL A 48 -20.62 2.50 -11.87
CA VAL A 48 -21.20 3.50 -10.98
C VAL A 48 -20.64 4.87 -11.33
N PRO A 49 -21.12 5.51 -12.42
CA PRO A 49 -20.63 6.83 -12.76
C PRO A 49 -21.05 7.83 -11.69
N ALA A 50 -20.10 8.65 -11.24
CA ALA A 50 -20.41 9.76 -10.36
C ALA A 50 -21.27 10.80 -11.12
N PRO A 51 -22.24 11.46 -10.47
CA PRO A 51 -23.00 12.53 -11.10
C PRO A 51 -22.07 13.63 -11.63
N GLY A 52 -22.23 14.02 -12.89
CA GLY A 52 -21.37 15.01 -13.56
C GLY A 52 -19.99 14.49 -13.97
N ALA A 53 -19.79 13.19 -13.99
CA ALA A 53 -18.53 12.56 -14.41
C ALA A 53 -18.35 12.66 -15.93
N TYR A 54 -17.93 13.81 -16.42
CA TYR A 54 -17.56 14.07 -17.82
C TYR A 54 -16.48 13.08 -18.32
N LEU A 55 -15.68 12.55 -17.40
CA LEU A 55 -14.60 11.59 -17.67
C LEU A 55 -15.11 10.35 -18.41
N LEU A 56 -16.36 9.96 -18.19
CA LEU A 56 -16.94 8.75 -18.79
C LEU A 56 -17.69 9.05 -20.10
N ASP A 57 -17.77 10.30 -20.54
CA ASP A 57 -18.46 10.68 -21.77
C ASP A 57 -17.71 10.11 -22.98
N GLY A 58 -18.36 9.21 -23.70
CA GLY A 58 -17.77 8.50 -24.85
C GLY A 58 -16.73 7.44 -24.49
N LEU A 59 -16.45 7.23 -23.20
CA LEU A 59 -15.49 6.24 -22.70
C LEU A 59 -14.12 6.29 -23.41
N PRO A 60 -13.45 7.44 -23.44
CA PRO A 60 -12.18 7.58 -24.13
C PRO A 60 -11.08 6.69 -23.52
N ASP A 61 -10.00 6.50 -24.27
CA ASP A 61 -8.83 5.82 -23.77
C ASP A 61 -7.94 6.75 -22.96
N THR A 62 -7.38 6.21 -21.88
CA THR A 62 -6.22 6.76 -21.18
C THR A 62 -4.96 6.06 -21.68
N HIS A 63 -3.85 6.77 -21.71
CA HIS A 63 -2.53 6.25 -22.02
C HIS A 63 -1.73 6.00 -20.73
N VAL A 64 -1.03 4.86 -20.69
CA VAL A 64 -0.13 4.46 -19.60
C VAL A 64 1.30 4.58 -20.13
N SER A 65 2.08 5.47 -19.56
CA SER A 65 3.51 5.64 -19.88
C SER A 65 4.38 5.32 -18.67
N PHE A 66 5.60 4.88 -18.91
CA PHE A 66 6.61 4.60 -17.88
C PHE A 66 8.01 4.68 -18.49
N ASP A 67 9.01 4.93 -17.65
CA ASP A 67 10.40 4.79 -18.06
C ASP A 67 10.77 3.30 -18.04
N THR A 68 11.41 2.83 -19.12
CA THR A 68 11.92 1.45 -19.19
C THR A 68 13.06 1.20 -18.20
N ALA A 69 13.71 2.24 -17.71
CA ALA A 69 14.71 2.14 -16.64
C ALA A 69 14.10 1.78 -15.27
N ASP A 70 12.81 2.04 -15.07
CA ASP A 70 12.09 1.72 -13.83
C ASP A 70 11.56 0.29 -13.78
N ILE A 71 11.77 -0.50 -14.86
CA ILE A 71 11.34 -1.89 -14.90
C ILE A 71 12.18 -2.70 -13.91
N ARG A 72 11.49 -3.37 -12.97
CA ARG A 72 12.07 -4.24 -11.95
C ARG A 72 11.83 -5.71 -12.30
N GLN A 73 12.56 -6.61 -11.61
CA GLN A 73 12.24 -8.04 -11.65
C GLN A 73 10.80 -8.27 -11.15
N GLY A 74 10.00 -8.91 -11.97
CA GLY A 74 8.66 -9.36 -11.58
C GLY A 74 8.73 -10.61 -10.70
N TRP A 75 7.61 -10.92 -10.06
CA TRP A 75 7.45 -12.10 -9.20
C TRP A 75 6.64 -13.23 -9.86
N ASP A 76 6.20 -13.03 -11.09
CA ASP A 76 5.47 -14.06 -11.87
C ASP A 76 6.43 -15.19 -12.26
N ASP A 77 7.53 -14.81 -12.91
CA ASP A 77 8.62 -15.66 -13.40
C ASP A 77 9.88 -14.81 -13.67
N ASP A 78 10.99 -15.46 -13.98
CA ASP A 78 12.29 -14.79 -14.20
C ASP A 78 12.34 -13.98 -15.49
N ALA A 79 11.42 -14.21 -16.44
CA ALA A 79 11.36 -13.56 -17.73
C ALA A 79 10.35 -12.38 -17.80
N THR A 80 9.70 -12.08 -16.68
CA THR A 80 8.71 -10.99 -16.58
C THR A 80 9.29 -9.82 -15.78
N GLY A 81 9.34 -8.63 -16.41
CA GLY A 81 9.56 -7.38 -15.69
C GLY A 81 8.25 -6.77 -15.20
N VAL A 82 8.30 -5.97 -14.14
CA VAL A 82 7.16 -5.22 -13.62
C VAL A 82 7.49 -3.73 -13.54
N VAL A 83 6.51 -2.88 -13.85
CA VAL A 83 6.65 -1.43 -13.81
C VAL A 83 5.31 -0.78 -13.46
N ILE A 84 5.36 0.38 -12.79
CA ILE A 84 4.18 1.23 -12.57
C ILE A 84 4.19 2.34 -13.59
N GLY A 85 3.05 2.53 -14.26
CA GLY A 85 2.88 3.59 -15.24
C GLY A 85 2.09 4.78 -14.71
N ASP A 86 2.35 5.92 -15.32
CA ASP A 86 1.60 7.16 -15.16
C ASP A 86 0.47 7.23 -16.19
N LEU A 87 -0.65 7.79 -15.76
CA LEU A 87 -1.85 7.89 -16.60
C LEU A 87 -1.98 9.28 -17.19
N SER A 88 -2.26 9.33 -18.49
CA SER A 88 -2.57 10.58 -19.20
C SER A 88 -3.77 10.41 -20.10
N MET A 89 -4.47 11.52 -20.39
CA MET A 89 -5.57 11.60 -21.33
C MET A 89 -5.42 12.88 -22.15
N HIS A 90 -5.54 12.77 -23.47
CA HIS A 90 -5.33 13.91 -24.38
C HIS A 90 -3.94 14.60 -24.23
N GLY A 91 -2.94 13.88 -23.77
CA GLY A 91 -1.58 14.41 -23.56
C GLY A 91 -1.34 15.06 -22.20
N GLU A 92 -2.38 15.20 -21.37
CA GLU A 92 -2.29 15.74 -20.01
C GLU A 92 -2.37 14.65 -18.97
N ALA A 93 -1.75 14.86 -17.81
CA ALA A 93 -1.83 13.93 -16.69
C ALA A 93 -3.29 13.74 -16.25
N LEU A 94 -3.69 12.51 -15.94
CA LEU A 94 -5.04 12.20 -15.49
C LEU A 94 -5.20 12.59 -14.00
N PRO A 95 -5.95 13.65 -13.68
CA PRO A 95 -6.01 14.18 -12.30
C PRO A 95 -6.69 13.21 -11.31
N GLU A 96 -7.50 12.27 -11.79
CA GLU A 96 -8.14 11.21 -11.01
C GLU A 96 -7.16 10.06 -10.65
N SER A 97 -5.97 10.04 -11.25
CA SER A 97 -4.95 9.06 -10.90
C SER A 97 -4.45 9.29 -9.47
N PRO A 98 -4.49 8.27 -8.58
CA PRO A 98 -3.95 8.41 -7.23
C PRO A 98 -2.46 8.78 -7.21
N ARG A 99 -1.70 8.27 -8.19
CA ARG A 99 -0.27 8.58 -8.34
C ARG A 99 -0.04 10.05 -8.69
N ASP A 100 -0.88 10.60 -9.57
CA ASP A 100 -0.79 12.02 -9.92
C ASP A 100 -1.25 12.92 -8.77
N ALA A 101 -2.28 12.52 -8.03
CA ALA A 101 -2.71 13.24 -6.83
C ALA A 101 -1.57 13.32 -5.78
N LEU A 102 -0.85 12.23 -5.56
CA LEU A 102 0.32 12.24 -4.66
C LEU A 102 1.44 13.12 -5.20
N ARG A 103 1.73 13.07 -6.51
CA ARG A 103 2.76 13.92 -7.14
C ARG A 103 2.46 15.40 -6.95
N ARG A 104 1.19 15.82 -7.10
CA ARG A 104 0.80 17.20 -6.81
C ARG A 104 1.01 17.58 -5.35
N ALA A 105 0.65 16.70 -4.41
CA ALA A 105 0.88 16.95 -2.99
C ALA A 105 2.37 17.04 -2.63
N VAL A 106 3.21 16.21 -3.26
CA VAL A 106 4.67 16.30 -3.11
C VAL A 106 5.18 17.64 -3.64
N ALA A 107 4.75 18.04 -4.84
CA ALA A 107 5.15 19.32 -5.44
C ALA A 107 4.72 20.54 -4.58
N ASP A 108 3.55 20.48 -3.93
CA ASP A 108 3.11 21.51 -2.99
C ASP A 108 4.06 21.65 -1.79
N TRP A 109 4.58 20.53 -1.25
CA TRP A 109 5.58 20.55 -0.18
C TRP A 109 6.94 21.03 -0.66
N GLU A 110 7.38 20.61 -1.85
CA GLU A 110 8.64 21.05 -2.45
C GLU A 110 8.63 22.57 -2.72
N ALA A 111 7.49 23.13 -3.12
CA ALA A 111 7.32 24.58 -3.29
C ALA A 111 7.47 25.35 -1.95
N LEU A 112 7.25 24.68 -0.81
CA LEU A 112 7.50 25.22 0.53
C LEU A 112 8.94 24.95 1.03
N GLY A 113 9.76 24.28 0.24
CA GLY A 113 11.15 23.95 0.58
C GLY A 113 11.33 22.64 1.37
N TYR A 114 10.35 21.74 1.36
CA TYR A 114 10.39 20.48 2.09
C TYR A 114 10.18 19.28 1.18
N THR A 115 10.87 18.18 1.45
CA THR A 115 10.68 16.90 0.77
C THR A 115 9.95 15.93 1.69
N PRO A 116 8.72 15.46 1.34
CA PRO A 116 7.98 14.48 2.12
C PRO A 116 8.69 13.12 2.12
N LYS A 117 8.89 12.56 3.31
CA LYS A 117 9.41 11.21 3.53
C LYS A 117 8.34 10.35 4.20
N VAL A 118 8.20 9.11 3.75
CA VAL A 118 7.12 8.22 4.17
C VAL A 118 7.65 6.81 4.45
N GLY A 119 7.21 6.22 5.56
CA GLY A 119 7.32 4.80 5.86
C GLY A 119 5.92 4.18 5.95
N ILE A 120 5.75 2.96 5.48
CA ILE A 120 4.45 2.29 5.44
C ILE A 120 4.57 0.93 6.13
N GLU A 121 3.73 0.73 7.15
CA GLU A 121 3.54 -0.52 7.85
C GLU A 121 2.21 -1.14 7.40
N LEU A 122 2.25 -2.40 6.98
CA LEU A 122 1.08 -3.12 6.47
C LEU A 122 0.79 -4.32 7.36
N GLU A 123 -0.38 -4.36 7.98
CA GLU A 123 -0.86 -5.56 8.63
C GLU A 123 -1.70 -6.38 7.66
N ALA A 124 -1.59 -7.71 7.72
CA ALA A 124 -2.32 -8.63 6.88
C ALA A 124 -2.65 -9.93 7.60
N TYR A 125 -3.71 -10.59 7.16
CA TYR A 125 -3.99 -11.98 7.52
C TYR A 125 -3.67 -12.91 6.36
N VAL A 126 -2.91 -13.96 6.65
CA VAL A 126 -2.89 -15.17 5.84
C VAL A 126 -4.07 -16.05 6.29
N PHE A 127 -4.77 -16.67 5.36
CA PHE A 127 -5.95 -17.47 5.66
C PHE A 127 -6.09 -18.68 4.74
N THR A 128 -6.91 -19.64 5.16
CA THR A 128 -7.27 -20.87 4.45
C THR A 128 -8.77 -20.90 4.15
N GLY A 129 -9.22 -21.88 3.38
CA GLY A 129 -10.65 -22.10 3.10
C GLY A 129 -11.23 -21.24 1.97
N GLY A 130 -10.37 -20.49 1.28
CA GLY A 130 -10.79 -19.60 0.19
C GLY A 130 -11.78 -18.53 0.64
N LEU A 131 -12.52 -17.93 -0.31
CA LEU A 131 -13.44 -16.84 -0.03
C LEU A 131 -14.80 -17.33 0.54
N ASP A 132 -15.13 -18.60 0.37
CA ASP A 132 -16.42 -19.16 0.80
C ASP A 132 -16.44 -19.49 2.30
N SER A 133 -15.31 -19.91 2.85
CA SER A 133 -15.18 -20.28 4.27
C SER A 133 -13.81 -19.88 4.82
N PRO A 134 -13.48 -18.57 4.82
CA PRO A 134 -12.16 -18.10 5.22
C PRO A 134 -11.92 -18.32 6.72
N ARG A 135 -10.74 -18.85 7.05
CA ARG A 135 -10.27 -19.04 8.42
C ARG A 135 -8.82 -18.56 8.52
N PRO A 136 -8.41 -17.91 9.61
CA PRO A 136 -7.03 -17.54 9.82
C PRO A 136 -6.09 -18.74 9.62
N TYR A 137 -4.91 -18.48 9.09
CA TYR A 137 -3.84 -19.48 8.98
C TYR A 137 -3.41 -19.92 10.37
N GLU A 138 -3.42 -21.23 10.61
CA GLU A 138 -3.14 -21.80 11.92
C GLU A 138 -1.68 -21.60 12.31
N THR A 139 -1.44 -20.73 13.27
CA THR A 139 -0.13 -20.44 13.86
C THR A 139 -0.17 -20.51 15.39
N PRO A 140 -0.56 -21.67 15.98
CA PRO A 140 -0.87 -21.77 17.41
C PRO A 140 0.34 -21.56 18.34
N ARG A 141 1.54 -21.44 17.78
CA ARG A 141 2.77 -21.11 18.52
C ARG A 141 3.26 -19.69 18.28
N ALA A 142 2.55 -18.93 17.45
CA ALA A 142 2.89 -17.54 17.23
C ALA A 142 2.61 -16.71 18.49
N MET A 143 3.43 -15.71 18.69
CA MET A 143 3.26 -14.67 19.70
C MET A 143 3.46 -13.35 18.99
N VAL A 144 2.84 -12.31 19.49
CA VAL A 144 3.09 -10.95 18.99
C VAL A 144 4.59 -10.65 18.99
N TYR A 145 5.10 -10.10 17.90
CA TYR A 145 6.53 -9.97 17.59
C TYR A 145 7.30 -11.31 17.44
N GLY A 146 6.56 -12.41 17.25
CA GLY A 146 7.16 -13.71 17.03
C GLY A 146 7.74 -13.87 15.61
N THR A 147 8.76 -14.70 15.50
CA THR A 147 9.43 -15.02 14.23
C THR A 147 9.73 -16.53 14.13
N GLY A 148 10.17 -16.95 12.95
CA GLY A 148 10.60 -18.34 12.71
C GLY A 148 9.44 -19.32 12.54
N VAL A 149 9.74 -20.62 12.66
CA VAL A 149 8.81 -21.71 12.31
C VAL A 149 7.54 -21.76 13.17
N GLY A 150 7.58 -21.19 14.37
CA GLY A 150 6.40 -21.09 15.24
C GLY A 150 5.36 -20.11 14.71
N SER A 151 5.82 -19.04 14.08
CA SER A 151 4.97 -17.98 13.50
C SER A 151 4.66 -18.21 12.01
N ASP A 152 5.54 -18.91 11.29
CA ASP A 152 5.38 -19.19 9.85
C ASP A 152 5.74 -20.68 9.56
N PRO A 153 4.90 -21.63 9.99
CA PRO A 153 5.19 -23.05 9.86
C PRO A 153 5.32 -23.55 8.42
N SER A 154 4.67 -22.90 7.45
CA SER A 154 4.79 -23.24 6.03
C SER A 154 5.94 -22.51 5.31
N GLY A 155 6.56 -21.51 5.95
CA GLY A 155 7.60 -20.68 5.34
C GLY A 155 7.07 -19.72 4.27
N VAL A 156 5.77 -19.47 4.23
CA VAL A 156 5.16 -18.61 3.19
C VAL A 156 5.56 -17.15 3.34
N ILE A 157 5.69 -16.65 4.56
CA ILE A 157 6.17 -15.29 4.84
C ILE A 157 7.65 -15.15 4.47
N THR A 158 8.47 -16.15 4.79
CA THR A 158 9.88 -16.18 4.35
C THR A 158 10.00 -16.14 2.82
N LYS A 159 9.12 -16.86 2.11
CA LYS A 159 9.06 -16.82 0.63
C LYS A 159 8.65 -15.44 0.11
N LEU A 160 7.69 -14.79 0.77
CA LEU A 160 7.21 -13.45 0.45
C LEU A 160 8.34 -12.42 0.58
N VAL A 161 9.06 -12.42 1.71
CA VAL A 161 10.20 -11.51 1.94
C VAL A 161 11.25 -11.65 0.85
N ARG A 162 11.63 -12.89 0.51
CA ARG A 162 12.61 -13.14 -0.57
C ARG A 162 12.15 -12.65 -1.93
N ARG A 163 10.86 -12.82 -2.26
CA ARG A 163 10.31 -12.29 -3.51
C ARG A 163 10.29 -10.77 -3.55
N ALA A 164 9.94 -10.12 -2.44
CA ALA A 164 9.98 -8.67 -2.31
C ALA A 164 11.39 -8.14 -2.56
N GLU A 165 12.40 -8.76 -1.93
CA GLU A 165 13.80 -8.41 -2.11
C GLU A 165 14.26 -8.55 -3.58
N VAL A 166 13.95 -9.69 -4.22
CA VAL A 166 14.27 -9.92 -5.65
C VAL A 166 13.59 -8.90 -6.55
N SER A 167 12.37 -8.45 -6.22
CA SER A 167 11.64 -7.44 -6.99
C SER A 167 12.05 -6.00 -6.62
N GLY A 168 13.10 -5.82 -5.81
CA GLY A 168 13.60 -4.50 -5.41
C GLY A 168 12.63 -3.72 -4.50
N ILE A 169 11.77 -4.44 -3.78
CA ILE A 169 10.88 -3.85 -2.77
C ILE A 169 11.57 -4.01 -1.41
N ALA A 170 12.12 -2.92 -0.91
CA ALA A 170 12.87 -2.92 0.34
C ALA A 170 11.94 -3.06 1.54
N MET A 171 12.23 -4.05 2.39
CA MET A 171 11.51 -4.33 3.63
C MET A 171 12.39 -4.00 4.83
N GLU A 172 11.84 -3.31 5.81
CA GLU A 172 12.51 -3.01 7.07
C GLU A 172 12.35 -4.16 8.06
N SER A 173 11.12 -4.67 8.22
CA SER A 173 10.85 -5.75 9.17
C SER A 173 9.61 -6.57 8.81
N VAL A 174 9.53 -7.76 9.41
CA VAL A 174 8.35 -8.62 9.41
C VAL A 174 8.26 -9.39 10.73
N ASN A 175 7.06 -9.45 11.29
CA ASN A 175 6.77 -10.21 12.50
C ASN A 175 5.34 -10.75 12.50
N ALA A 176 5.09 -11.74 13.35
CA ALA A 176 3.72 -12.14 13.69
C ALA A 176 3.07 -11.04 14.53
N GLU A 177 1.80 -10.80 14.26
CA GLU A 177 0.97 -9.86 14.99
C GLU A 177 0.14 -10.55 16.08
N TYR A 178 -0.95 -9.89 16.53
CA TYR A 178 -1.68 -10.24 17.74
C TYR A 178 -2.41 -11.58 17.64
N ASP A 179 -3.04 -11.87 16.51
CA ASP A 179 -3.84 -13.07 16.31
C ASP A 179 -3.17 -14.08 15.38
N GLU A 180 -3.64 -15.33 15.40
CA GLU A 180 -3.15 -16.37 14.50
C GLU A 180 -3.30 -15.96 13.03
N GLY A 181 -2.25 -16.20 12.26
CA GLY A 181 -2.20 -15.86 10.84
C GLY A 181 -2.07 -14.38 10.53
N GLN A 182 -1.98 -13.51 11.55
CA GLN A 182 -1.75 -12.07 11.38
C GLN A 182 -0.26 -11.75 11.38
N PHE A 183 0.15 -10.91 10.42
CA PHE A 183 1.53 -10.45 10.25
C PHE A 183 1.57 -8.95 10.04
N GLU A 184 2.61 -8.33 10.57
CA GLU A 184 3.01 -6.96 10.23
C GLU A 184 4.23 -6.99 9.30
N LEU A 185 4.19 -6.14 8.30
CA LEU A 185 5.13 -6.09 7.19
C LEU A 185 5.48 -4.62 6.97
N THR A 186 6.63 -4.20 7.48
CA THR A 186 7.11 -2.82 7.40
C THR A 186 8.02 -2.66 6.19
N LEU A 187 7.72 -1.68 5.36
CA LEU A 187 8.55 -1.30 4.21
C LEU A 187 9.53 -0.20 4.62
N GLU A 188 10.68 -0.19 3.96
CA GLU A 188 11.67 0.86 4.19
C GLU A 188 11.10 2.25 3.92
N TYR A 189 11.49 3.18 4.75
CA TYR A 189 11.19 4.59 4.68
C TYR A 189 11.97 5.26 3.53
N GLY A 190 11.32 6.19 2.83
CA GLY A 190 11.93 6.90 1.71
C GLY A 190 11.07 8.05 1.18
N ASP A 191 11.35 8.51 -0.02
CA ASP A 191 10.55 9.54 -0.68
C ASP A 191 9.10 9.08 -0.86
N ALA A 192 8.15 10.00 -0.68
CA ALA A 192 6.73 9.65 -0.62
C ALA A 192 6.22 8.89 -1.87
N MET A 193 6.65 9.27 -3.08
CA MET A 193 6.31 8.55 -4.30
C MET A 193 6.88 7.14 -4.32
N TRP A 194 8.15 6.98 -3.95
CA TRP A 194 8.82 5.69 -3.89
C TRP A 194 8.18 4.76 -2.86
N ALA A 195 7.85 5.27 -1.67
CA ALA A 195 7.21 4.50 -0.61
C ALA A 195 5.80 4.03 -1.02
N ALA A 196 5.01 4.91 -1.65
CA ALA A 196 3.68 4.59 -2.15
C ALA A 196 3.72 3.53 -3.27
N ASP A 197 4.64 3.66 -4.22
CA ASP A 197 4.85 2.71 -5.31
C ASP A 197 5.27 1.33 -4.77
N ASN A 198 6.19 1.29 -3.80
CA ASN A 198 6.58 0.04 -3.15
C ASN A 198 5.42 -0.61 -2.39
N ALA A 199 4.62 0.15 -1.66
CA ALA A 199 3.44 -0.39 -0.98
C ALA A 199 2.39 -0.93 -1.95
N PHE A 200 2.17 -0.26 -3.07
CA PHE A 200 1.27 -0.71 -4.13
C PHE A 200 1.74 -2.05 -4.72
N LEU A 201 3.00 -2.15 -5.14
CA LEU A 201 3.57 -3.38 -5.69
C LEU A 201 3.61 -4.50 -4.65
N PHE A 202 4.01 -4.17 -3.42
CA PHE A 202 4.11 -5.14 -2.33
C PHE A 202 2.77 -5.81 -2.03
N ARG A 203 1.68 -5.04 -1.94
CA ARG A 203 0.34 -5.61 -1.69
C ARG A 203 -0.08 -6.62 -2.75
N LEU A 204 0.28 -6.39 -4.01
CA LEU A 204 0.00 -7.32 -5.11
C LEU A 204 0.91 -8.54 -5.02
N LEU A 205 2.22 -8.32 -4.90
CA LEU A 205 3.22 -9.37 -4.75
C LEU A 205 2.88 -10.31 -3.58
N ALA A 206 2.52 -9.73 -2.42
CA ALA A 206 2.22 -10.50 -1.22
C ALA A 206 1.05 -11.46 -1.43
N ARG A 207 -0.06 -10.94 -1.99
CA ARG A 207 -1.24 -11.77 -2.29
C ARG A 207 -0.94 -12.87 -3.29
N GLU A 208 -0.26 -12.55 -4.38
CA GLU A 208 0.08 -13.53 -5.42
C GLU A 208 1.10 -14.56 -4.93
N THR A 209 2.05 -14.16 -4.10
CA THR A 209 3.02 -15.07 -3.50
C THR A 209 2.35 -16.09 -2.59
N VAL A 210 1.46 -15.64 -1.71
CA VAL A 210 0.75 -16.53 -0.79
C VAL A 210 -0.20 -17.46 -1.54
N LEU A 211 -0.97 -16.92 -2.49
CA LEU A 211 -1.91 -17.68 -3.31
C LEU A 211 -1.23 -18.80 -4.12
N THR A 212 -0.03 -18.55 -4.62
CA THR A 212 0.73 -19.52 -5.44
C THR A 212 1.73 -20.34 -4.63
N ALA A 213 1.69 -20.25 -3.30
CA ALA A 213 2.63 -20.97 -2.46
C ALA A 213 2.38 -22.49 -2.49
N THR A 214 3.49 -23.25 -2.53
CA THR A 214 3.48 -24.71 -2.54
C THR A 214 4.33 -25.26 -1.40
N ASP A 215 4.03 -26.50 -0.98
CA ASP A 215 4.87 -27.27 -0.08
C ASP A 215 6.14 -27.81 -0.77
N ALA A 216 6.95 -28.57 -0.04
CA ALA A 216 8.18 -29.18 -0.55
C ALA A 216 7.94 -30.23 -1.65
N ALA A 217 6.73 -30.77 -1.76
CA ALA A 217 6.33 -31.70 -2.81
C ALA A 217 5.70 -30.99 -4.01
N GLY A 218 5.66 -29.65 -4.00
CA GLY A 218 5.06 -28.83 -5.07
C GLY A 218 3.53 -28.76 -5.03
N GLN A 219 2.89 -29.24 -3.96
CA GLN A 219 1.44 -29.16 -3.82
C GLN A 219 1.01 -27.78 -3.31
N PRO A 220 -0.06 -27.18 -3.86
CA PRO A 220 -0.58 -25.90 -3.38
C PRO A 220 -0.88 -25.94 -1.87
N LEU A 221 -0.46 -24.91 -1.14
CA LEU A 221 -0.75 -24.80 0.30
C LEU A 221 -2.21 -24.39 0.57
N GLY A 222 -2.95 -23.92 -0.42
CA GLY A 222 -4.33 -23.45 -0.24
C GLY A 222 -4.45 -22.23 0.66
N LEU A 223 -3.41 -21.40 0.68
CA LEU A 223 -3.36 -20.16 1.44
C LEU A 223 -3.74 -18.97 0.56
N ASP A 224 -4.29 -17.95 1.20
CA ASP A 224 -4.53 -16.63 0.60
C ASP A 224 -4.16 -15.54 1.60
N LEU A 225 -4.08 -14.28 1.16
CA LEU A 225 -3.70 -13.13 1.99
C LEU A 225 -4.66 -11.96 1.79
N THR A 226 -5.05 -11.33 2.89
CA THR A 226 -5.94 -10.16 2.87
C THR A 226 -5.40 -8.99 3.70
N PHE A 227 -5.59 -7.78 3.16
CA PHE A 227 -5.37 -6.48 3.82
C PHE A 227 -6.70 -5.81 4.23
N LEU A 228 -7.79 -6.56 4.31
CA LEU A 228 -9.07 -6.02 4.77
C LEU A 228 -8.98 -5.59 6.23
N GLY A 229 -9.47 -4.40 6.56
CA GLY A 229 -9.37 -3.82 7.91
C GLY A 229 -9.98 -4.67 9.02
N LYS A 230 -11.01 -5.48 8.75
CA LYS A 230 -11.62 -6.42 9.72
C LYS A 230 -12.09 -7.68 9.01
N PRO A 231 -11.15 -8.56 8.57
CA PRO A 231 -11.52 -9.73 7.77
C PRO A 231 -12.31 -10.77 8.57
N PHE A 232 -12.02 -10.92 9.87
CA PHE A 232 -12.65 -11.92 10.72
C PHE A 232 -13.37 -11.28 11.91
N PRO A 233 -14.60 -11.73 12.23
CA PRO A 233 -15.30 -11.28 13.43
C PRO A 233 -14.60 -11.78 14.71
N GLY A 234 -14.59 -10.96 15.74
CA GLY A 234 -14.15 -11.35 17.09
C GLY A 234 -12.64 -11.35 17.34
N ILE A 235 -11.81 -11.17 16.31
CA ILE A 235 -10.36 -11.05 16.45
C ILE A 235 -9.87 -9.69 15.96
N SER A 236 -8.58 -9.40 16.03
CA SER A 236 -8.00 -8.09 15.70
C SER A 236 -8.27 -7.66 14.24
N GLY A 237 -8.30 -6.39 14.01
CA GLY A 237 -8.30 -5.82 12.66
C GLY A 237 -6.88 -5.66 12.15
N THR A 238 -6.75 -5.33 10.86
CA THR A 238 -5.48 -4.96 10.24
C THR A 238 -5.38 -3.46 10.04
N GLY A 239 -4.21 -2.89 10.29
CA GLY A 239 -3.88 -1.49 10.05
C GLY A 239 -3.04 -1.31 8.79
N VAL A 240 -3.07 -0.07 8.30
CA VAL A 240 -2.03 0.49 7.45
C VAL A 240 -1.57 1.75 8.16
N HIS A 241 -0.35 1.72 8.69
CA HIS A 241 0.23 2.90 9.32
C HIS A 241 1.07 3.65 8.29
N VAL A 242 0.82 4.94 8.21
CA VAL A 242 1.59 5.86 7.36
C VAL A 242 2.38 6.77 8.28
N ASN A 243 3.68 6.50 8.37
CA ASN A 243 4.64 7.34 9.08
C ASN A 243 5.15 8.38 8.09
N PHE A 244 5.13 9.66 8.45
CA PHE A 244 5.67 10.67 7.57
C PHE A 244 6.52 11.69 8.32
N SER A 245 7.49 12.24 7.64
CA SER A 245 8.29 13.39 8.05
C SER A 245 8.57 14.29 6.86
N LEU A 246 9.15 15.43 7.13
CA LEU A 246 9.54 16.41 6.13
C LEU A 246 11.05 16.66 6.25
N ALA A 247 11.78 16.41 5.18
CA ALA A 247 13.18 16.78 5.09
C ALA A 247 13.30 18.22 4.58
N ASP A 248 14.23 18.98 5.14
CA ASP A 248 14.57 20.31 4.65
C ASP A 248 15.54 20.25 3.45
N ALA A 249 16.02 21.40 2.98
CA ALA A 249 16.96 21.50 1.86
C ALA A 249 18.33 20.84 2.12
N HIS A 250 18.68 20.52 3.37
CA HIS A 250 19.90 19.82 3.76
C HIS A 250 19.67 18.31 3.93
N GLY A 251 18.41 17.87 3.88
CA GLY A 251 18.01 16.49 4.14
C GLY A 251 17.75 16.20 5.62
N ASP A 252 17.80 17.20 6.49
CA ASP A 252 17.54 17.05 7.91
C ASP A 252 16.03 17.02 8.20
N ASN A 253 15.63 16.35 9.30
CA ASN A 253 14.23 16.24 9.69
C ASN A 253 13.69 17.58 10.23
N ALA A 254 12.99 18.34 9.39
CA ALA A 254 12.39 19.62 9.73
C ALA A 254 11.25 19.54 10.77
N MET A 255 10.75 18.34 11.07
CA MET A 255 9.69 18.14 12.06
C MET A 255 10.22 17.95 13.48
N SER A 256 11.54 17.77 13.65
CA SER A 256 12.19 17.58 14.95
C SER A 256 12.76 18.90 15.47
N ASP A 257 12.56 19.16 16.76
CA ASP A 257 13.17 20.29 17.49
C ASP A 257 13.38 19.87 18.96
N SER A 258 14.64 19.72 19.38
CA SER A 258 14.99 19.31 20.75
C SER A 258 14.47 20.25 21.81
N ASP A 259 14.32 21.54 21.52
CA ASP A 259 13.83 22.58 22.42
C ASP A 259 12.31 22.75 22.33
N GLY A 260 11.69 22.15 21.31
CA GLY A 260 10.25 22.18 21.08
C GLY A 260 9.45 21.30 22.04
N ALA A 261 8.20 21.68 22.28
CA ALA A 261 7.30 20.87 23.10
C ALA A 261 7.15 19.46 22.51
N HIS A 262 7.45 18.44 23.30
CA HIS A 262 7.45 17.02 22.89
C HIS A 262 8.47 16.67 21.78
N GLY A 263 9.53 17.45 21.62
CA GLY A 263 10.52 17.27 20.56
C GLY A 263 10.05 17.68 19.16
N MET A 264 8.92 18.38 19.06
CA MET A 264 8.32 18.80 17.79
C MET A 264 8.64 20.25 17.46
N SER A 265 9.01 20.48 16.20
CA SER A 265 9.08 21.84 15.64
C SER A 265 7.69 22.48 15.48
N ASP A 266 7.65 23.79 15.21
CA ASP A 266 6.40 24.49 14.88
C ASP A 266 5.73 23.89 13.64
N LEU A 267 6.53 23.48 12.66
CA LEU A 267 6.05 22.80 11.46
C LEU A 267 5.33 21.48 11.82
N ALA A 268 5.94 20.63 12.65
CA ALA A 268 5.34 19.38 13.10
C ALA A 268 4.02 19.60 13.85
N ARG A 269 3.98 20.61 14.73
CA ARG A 269 2.73 20.99 15.45
C ARG A 269 1.66 21.48 14.49
N GLY A 270 2.03 22.24 13.45
CA GLY A 270 1.12 22.67 12.38
C GLY A 270 0.54 21.49 11.60
N CYS A 271 1.40 20.55 11.19
CA CYS A 271 0.97 19.31 10.51
C CYS A 271 0.01 18.49 11.40
N MET A 272 0.37 18.31 12.68
CA MET A 272 -0.48 17.58 13.63
C MET A 272 -1.85 18.25 13.80
N ALA A 273 -1.88 19.57 13.94
CA ALA A 273 -3.12 20.32 14.03
C ALA A 273 -4.00 20.13 12.76
N GLY A 274 -3.38 20.14 11.58
CA GLY A 274 -4.06 19.87 10.30
C GLY A 274 -4.65 18.47 10.25
N LEU A 275 -3.88 17.44 10.63
CA LEU A 275 -4.35 16.05 10.67
C LEU A 275 -5.54 15.88 11.61
N VAL A 276 -5.49 16.45 12.82
CA VAL A 276 -6.60 16.39 13.78
C VAL A 276 -7.83 17.15 13.24
N HIS A 277 -7.63 18.33 12.67
CA HIS A 277 -8.72 19.15 12.12
C HIS A 277 -9.45 18.45 10.98
N HIS A 278 -8.70 17.80 10.09
CA HIS A 278 -9.24 17.12 8.91
C HIS A 278 -9.57 15.64 9.12
N HIS A 279 -9.33 15.08 10.32
CA HIS A 279 -9.44 13.66 10.62
C HIS A 279 -10.75 13.03 10.12
N ARG A 280 -11.89 13.69 10.35
CA ARG A 280 -13.20 13.17 9.91
C ARG A 280 -13.32 13.07 8.40
N GLY A 281 -12.85 14.07 7.66
CA GLY A 281 -12.84 14.06 6.19
C GLY A 281 -11.84 13.02 5.67
N MET A 282 -10.66 12.94 6.27
CA MET A 282 -9.63 11.97 5.92
C MET A 282 -10.08 10.52 6.14
N THR A 283 -10.97 10.26 7.10
CA THR A 283 -11.48 8.91 7.36
C THR A 283 -12.17 8.30 6.12
N ALA A 284 -12.78 9.11 5.27
CA ALA A 284 -13.35 8.63 4.00
C ALA A 284 -12.30 8.07 3.04
N LEU A 285 -11.05 8.53 3.13
CA LEU A 285 -9.91 8.03 2.35
C LEU A 285 -9.15 6.92 3.08
N ALA A 286 -8.91 7.10 4.40
CA ALA A 286 -8.16 6.16 5.21
C ALA A 286 -8.94 4.86 5.52
N ALA A 287 -10.28 4.93 5.55
CA ALA A 287 -11.16 3.79 5.79
C ALA A 287 -12.30 3.75 4.75
N PRO A 288 -12.00 3.57 3.44
CA PRO A 288 -12.94 3.81 2.36
C PRO A 288 -14.02 2.73 2.19
N THR A 289 -13.98 1.66 2.98
CA THR A 289 -14.92 0.54 2.86
C THR A 289 -15.71 0.32 4.15
N VAL A 290 -16.92 -0.24 4.04
CA VAL A 290 -17.72 -0.65 5.20
C VAL A 290 -16.93 -1.60 6.12
N ASN A 291 -16.11 -2.48 5.55
CA ASN A 291 -15.27 -3.39 6.32
C ASN A 291 -14.23 -2.63 7.15
N ALA A 292 -13.58 -1.61 6.59
CA ALA A 292 -12.59 -0.78 7.31
C ALA A 292 -13.22 -0.05 8.52
N TYR A 293 -14.45 0.46 8.39
CA TYR A 293 -15.17 1.06 9.52
C TYR A 293 -15.45 0.11 10.67
N ARG A 294 -15.55 -1.20 10.42
CA ARG A 294 -15.74 -2.20 11.49
C ARG A 294 -14.52 -2.31 12.41
N ARG A 295 -13.34 -1.91 11.94
CA ARG A 295 -12.12 -1.84 12.74
C ARG A 295 -12.12 -0.63 13.67
N LEU A 296 -12.72 0.51 13.26
CA LEU A 296 -12.69 1.75 14.01
C LEU A 296 -13.67 1.70 15.20
N ARG A 297 -13.15 1.37 16.38
CA ARG A 297 -13.93 1.26 17.63
C ARG A 297 -13.22 1.97 18.78
N PRO A 298 -13.99 2.62 19.69
CA PRO A 298 -13.42 3.18 20.90
C PRO A 298 -12.76 2.09 21.76
N GLY A 299 -11.59 2.41 22.32
CA GLY A 299 -10.87 1.51 23.23
C GLY A 299 -10.02 0.43 22.57
N GLU A 300 -10.03 0.33 21.25
CA GLU A 300 -9.12 -0.54 20.49
C GLU A 300 -7.91 0.26 19.98
N LEU A 301 -6.83 -0.46 19.60
CA LEU A 301 -5.61 0.14 19.02
C LEU A 301 -5.87 0.52 17.55
N ASN A 302 -6.56 1.62 17.35
CA ASN A 302 -6.91 2.13 16.03
C ASN A 302 -7.09 3.65 16.03
N GLY A 303 -7.23 4.25 14.87
CA GLY A 303 -7.41 5.68 14.65
C GLY A 303 -8.84 6.19 14.82
N TYR A 304 -9.62 5.69 15.77
CA TYR A 304 -11.03 6.10 15.97
C TYR A 304 -11.18 7.57 16.37
N TRP A 305 -10.28 8.08 17.23
CA TRP A 305 -10.39 9.42 17.78
C TRP A 305 -9.67 10.48 16.94
N ALA A 306 -10.31 11.60 16.69
CA ALA A 306 -9.70 12.78 16.09
C ALA A 306 -8.82 13.51 17.13
N ASN A 307 -7.71 12.90 17.50
CA ASN A 307 -6.77 13.39 18.50
C ASN A 307 -5.33 13.01 18.14
N TRP A 308 -4.40 13.40 18.99
CA TRP A 308 -3.01 12.98 18.91
C TRP A 308 -2.42 12.68 20.29
N GLY A 309 -1.31 11.99 20.32
CA GLY A 309 -0.57 11.71 21.55
C GLY A 309 0.86 11.28 21.28
N VAL A 310 1.74 11.53 22.26
CA VAL A 310 3.13 11.05 22.24
C VAL A 310 3.10 9.60 22.70
N GLU A 311 3.70 8.69 21.91
CA GLU A 311 3.75 7.24 22.21
C GLU A 311 2.39 6.57 22.46
N HIS A 312 1.27 7.21 22.08
CA HIS A 312 -0.06 6.77 22.45
C HIS A 312 -0.75 6.01 21.30
N ARG A 313 -0.72 4.68 21.34
CA ARG A 313 -1.21 3.80 20.27
C ARG A 313 -2.73 3.83 20.02
N CYS A 314 -3.53 4.35 20.97
CA CYS A 314 -4.98 4.55 20.79
C CYS A 314 -5.34 5.94 20.24
N ALA A 315 -4.35 6.81 19.99
CA ALA A 315 -4.59 8.11 19.37
C ALA A 315 -4.76 7.95 17.85
N GLY A 316 -5.53 8.85 17.24
CA GLY A 316 -5.68 8.90 15.79
C GLY A 316 -4.37 9.25 15.08
N ASN A 317 -3.55 10.08 15.74
CA ASN A 317 -2.22 10.46 15.28
C ASN A 317 -1.21 10.27 16.40
N ARG A 318 -0.05 9.70 16.10
CA ARG A 318 0.98 9.41 17.09
C ARG A 318 2.28 10.13 16.75
N VAL A 319 2.90 10.73 17.77
CA VAL A 319 4.25 11.26 17.71
C VAL A 319 5.17 10.23 18.36
N PRO A 320 6.06 9.55 17.64
CA PRO A 320 7.09 8.69 18.23
C PRO A 320 8.15 9.54 18.94
N ARG A 321 8.89 8.94 19.88
CA ARG A 321 10.06 9.55 20.54
C ARG A 321 11.36 9.09 19.91
#